data_e4499ccec329d8a36e5b0caa31f702bb
#
_entry.id   e4499ccec329d8a36e5b0caa31f702bb
#
_cell.length_a   1.000
_cell.length_b   1.000
_cell.length_c   1.000
_cell.angle_alpha   90.00
_cell.angle_beta   90.00
_cell.angle_gamma   90.00
#
_symmetry.space_group_name_H-M   'P 1'
#
loop_
_entity.id
_entity.type
_entity.pdbx_description
1 polymer ?
#
loop_
_entity_poly.entity_id
_entity_poly.type
_entity_poly.pdbx_seq_one_letter_code
_entity_poly.pdbx_strand_id
1 'polypeptide(L)'
;MNTAFNLEEYELTVPEVHRNLPPSVLYEHAIRYERDASIAENGALVAYSGVKTGRSPKDKRVVKHPESEADVWWGSVNIPFDAKSFAINRQRATDYLNTRDRLYCFDGFAGWDPKYRIKVRVICSRPYHALFMHTMLIRPTPQELAAFGEPDFVIVNAGAFPANRLTAGVDSKTSVCLSLEDKELIILGTDYAGEMKKGVFTVANYFGPKRGLLSMHCSATADRRTGKSSLLFGLSGTGKTTLSADPKRDLIGDDEHVWSDDGVFNIEGGCYAKAINLSPESEPDIFQALRFGAVLENVVLEDDRTVDFADTRITENTRGAYPINFIKNARIPCMAGHPTDVIFLTCDAFGVLPPVSALSPAQAMYHFMSGYTAKVAGTEVGVKEPSATFSPCFGGPFLVWHPSKYAELLATKMKQHTARVWLVNTGWSGGGHGVGKRIKLSYTRAILDAIHNGALAKAESKRDPVFGFDVVTACPGVSPEILWPRDTWADKSAFDAAAKKLAGLFNENFKKYEGGATAEVRAAAPVA
;
A
#
# COMPACT_ATOMS: atom_id res chain seq x y z
N MET A 1 -29.12 -10.50 30.07
CA MET A 1 -29.32 -11.50 29.03
C MET A 1 -28.18 -11.37 28.02
N ASN A 2 -27.35 -12.40 27.88
CA ASN A 2 -26.33 -12.39 26.82
C ASN A 2 -27.08 -12.64 25.50
N THR A 3 -27.48 -11.58 24.81
CA THR A 3 -28.02 -11.73 23.45
C THR A 3 -26.88 -12.29 22.60
N ALA A 4 -27.08 -13.45 22.01
CA ALA A 4 -26.13 -14.03 21.05
C ALA A 4 -25.86 -13.01 19.96
N PHE A 5 -24.59 -12.86 19.54
CA PHE A 5 -24.22 -11.98 18.44
C PHE A 5 -24.99 -12.37 17.17
N ASN A 6 -25.63 -11.41 16.53
CA ASN A 6 -26.35 -11.59 15.26
C ASN A 6 -26.01 -10.44 14.30
N LEU A 7 -26.51 -10.52 13.09
CA LEU A 7 -26.28 -9.52 12.02
C LEU A 7 -27.60 -8.92 11.51
N GLU A 8 -28.66 -8.95 12.34
CA GLU A 8 -30.00 -8.46 11.96
C GLU A 8 -30.01 -6.97 11.62
N GLU A 9 -29.15 -6.18 12.26
CA GLU A 9 -28.95 -4.76 11.93
C GLU A 9 -28.51 -4.52 10.47
N TYR A 10 -27.88 -5.53 9.83
CA TYR A 10 -27.48 -5.53 8.43
C TYR A 10 -28.47 -6.26 7.52
N GLU A 11 -29.68 -6.58 8.01
CA GLU A 11 -30.71 -7.35 7.30
C GLU A 11 -30.23 -8.75 6.91
N LEU A 12 -29.31 -9.34 7.71
CA LEU A 12 -28.74 -10.65 7.51
C LEU A 12 -29.26 -11.63 8.57
N THR A 13 -29.96 -12.68 8.09
CA THR A 13 -30.56 -13.73 8.93
C THR A 13 -30.18 -15.08 8.32
N VAL A 14 -29.14 -15.70 8.83
CA VAL A 14 -28.61 -17.00 8.38
C VAL A 14 -28.54 -17.98 9.52
N PRO A 15 -28.54 -19.31 9.26
CA PRO A 15 -28.50 -20.33 10.31
C PRO A 15 -27.29 -20.23 11.24
N GLU A 16 -26.10 -19.89 10.71
CA GLU A 16 -24.87 -19.81 11.48
C GLU A 16 -24.13 -18.49 11.27
N VAL A 17 -23.83 -17.76 12.35
CA VAL A 17 -22.98 -16.57 12.32
C VAL A 17 -21.77 -16.80 13.22
N HIS A 18 -20.59 -16.75 12.61
CA HIS A 18 -19.32 -16.96 13.30
C HIS A 18 -18.58 -15.63 13.46
N ARG A 19 -18.38 -15.19 14.71
CA ARG A 19 -17.68 -13.95 15.02
C ARG A 19 -16.27 -14.21 15.53
N ASN A 20 -15.25 -13.59 14.91
CA ASN A 20 -13.85 -13.62 15.32
C ASN A 20 -13.31 -15.03 15.64
N LEU A 21 -13.61 -16.01 14.79
CA LEU A 21 -13.05 -17.35 14.93
C LEU A 21 -11.52 -17.34 14.93
N PRO A 22 -10.87 -18.21 15.72
CA PRO A 22 -9.43 -18.34 15.69
C PRO A 22 -8.93 -18.96 14.36
N PRO A 23 -7.68 -18.72 13.97
CA PRO A 23 -7.13 -19.24 12.72
C PRO A 23 -7.30 -20.73 12.51
N SER A 24 -7.13 -21.56 13.55
CA SER A 24 -7.30 -23.02 13.46
C SER A 24 -8.71 -23.42 12.99
N VAL A 25 -9.74 -22.79 13.55
CA VAL A 25 -11.13 -23.08 13.15
C VAL A 25 -11.43 -22.53 11.76
N LEU A 26 -10.88 -21.37 11.40
CA LEU A 26 -11.01 -20.82 10.04
C LEU A 26 -10.33 -21.72 8.99
N TYR A 27 -9.19 -22.36 9.33
CA TYR A 27 -8.56 -23.37 8.47
C TYR A 27 -9.46 -24.59 8.27
N GLU A 28 -10.00 -25.15 9.37
CA GLU A 28 -10.92 -26.30 9.30
C GLU A 28 -12.16 -25.96 8.45
N HIS A 29 -12.72 -24.77 8.65
CA HIS A 29 -13.86 -24.31 7.87
C HIS A 29 -13.50 -24.09 6.39
N ALA A 30 -12.33 -23.51 6.08
CA ALA A 30 -11.88 -23.33 4.70
C ALA A 30 -11.74 -24.67 3.98
N ILE A 31 -11.07 -25.65 4.59
CA ILE A 31 -10.90 -26.99 4.01
C ILE A 31 -12.24 -27.72 3.85
N ARG A 32 -13.18 -27.52 4.80
CA ARG A 32 -14.47 -28.21 4.78
C ARG A 32 -15.48 -27.57 3.82
N TYR A 33 -15.49 -26.25 3.70
CA TYR A 33 -16.58 -25.52 3.08
C TYR A 33 -16.19 -24.74 1.83
N GLU A 34 -14.90 -24.52 1.59
CA GLU A 34 -14.41 -23.93 0.35
C GLU A 34 -13.92 -25.01 -0.61
N ARG A 35 -14.36 -24.94 -1.86
CA ARG A 35 -14.13 -26.00 -2.84
C ARG A 35 -12.67 -26.23 -3.16
N ASP A 36 -11.88 -25.16 -3.17
CA ASP A 36 -10.52 -25.12 -3.70
C ASP A 36 -9.47 -24.74 -2.63
N ALA A 37 -9.85 -24.66 -1.33
CA ALA A 37 -8.91 -24.39 -0.26
C ALA A 37 -8.02 -25.60 0.03
N SER A 38 -6.76 -25.36 0.31
CA SER A 38 -5.75 -26.38 0.62
C SER A 38 -4.79 -25.89 1.69
N ILE A 39 -4.02 -26.81 2.27
CA ILE A 39 -2.90 -26.47 3.16
C ILE A 39 -1.61 -26.78 2.41
N ALA A 40 -0.70 -25.80 2.33
CA ALA A 40 0.64 -25.99 1.77
C ALA A 40 1.55 -26.74 2.76
N GLU A 41 2.66 -27.33 2.28
CA GLU A 41 3.65 -28.04 3.10
C GLU A 41 4.14 -27.18 4.28
N ASN A 42 4.33 -25.88 4.08
CA ASN A 42 4.73 -24.92 5.13
C ASN A 42 3.61 -24.60 6.15
N GLY A 43 2.41 -25.18 6.00
CA GLY A 43 1.28 -24.98 6.88
C GLY A 43 0.41 -23.75 6.57
N ALA A 44 0.72 -22.95 5.57
CA ALA A 44 -0.13 -21.83 5.16
C ALA A 44 -1.42 -22.32 4.49
N LEU A 45 -2.53 -21.58 4.70
CA LEU A 45 -3.76 -21.80 3.95
C LEU A 45 -3.61 -21.29 2.53
N VAL A 46 -3.88 -22.12 1.53
CA VAL A 46 -3.93 -21.73 0.13
C VAL A 46 -5.38 -21.53 -0.29
N ALA A 47 -5.67 -20.36 -0.85
CA ALA A 47 -7.01 -19.99 -1.33
C ALA A 47 -6.93 -19.33 -2.71
N TYR A 48 -8.02 -19.43 -3.45
CA TYR A 48 -8.11 -18.89 -4.80
C TYR A 48 -9.24 -17.87 -4.90
N SER A 49 -8.94 -16.74 -5.53
CA SER A 49 -9.90 -15.64 -5.73
C SER A 49 -10.67 -15.72 -7.05
N GLY A 50 -10.55 -16.85 -7.75
CA GLY A 50 -11.25 -17.09 -9.00
C GLY A 50 -10.68 -16.28 -10.18
N VAL A 51 -11.58 -15.79 -11.04
CA VAL A 51 -11.17 -15.09 -12.28
C VAL A 51 -10.40 -13.78 -12.01
N LYS A 52 -10.73 -13.10 -10.91
CA LYS A 52 -10.09 -11.84 -10.51
C LYS A 52 -8.97 -12.13 -9.51
N THR A 53 -7.74 -12.11 -9.98
CA THR A 53 -6.54 -12.37 -9.16
C THR A 53 -5.82 -11.08 -8.74
N GLY A 54 -6.48 -9.94 -8.85
CA GLY A 54 -5.99 -8.63 -8.47
C GLY A 54 -7.13 -7.64 -8.31
N ARG A 55 -6.80 -6.44 -7.80
CA ARG A 55 -7.79 -5.37 -7.62
C ARG A 55 -8.41 -4.94 -8.96
N SER A 56 -9.64 -4.44 -8.86
CA SER A 56 -10.43 -3.95 -9.98
C SER A 56 -10.64 -2.42 -9.88
N PRO A 57 -9.61 -1.58 -10.08
CA PRO A 57 -9.71 -0.13 -9.88
C PRO A 57 -10.74 0.55 -10.80
N LYS A 58 -11.00 -0.01 -11.98
CA LYS A 58 -12.02 0.48 -12.91
C LYS A 58 -13.45 0.18 -12.45
N ASP A 59 -13.63 -0.76 -11.52
CA ASP A 59 -14.92 -1.16 -10.96
C ASP A 59 -15.15 -0.54 -9.56
N LYS A 60 -14.17 0.24 -9.05
CA LYS A 60 -14.32 1.02 -7.82
C LYS A 60 -15.22 2.22 -8.05
N ARG A 61 -16.19 2.43 -7.14
CA ARG A 61 -17.12 3.56 -7.13
C ARG A 61 -17.14 4.20 -5.75
N VAL A 62 -17.34 5.51 -5.70
CA VAL A 62 -17.58 6.26 -4.48
C VAL A 62 -18.94 6.94 -4.59
N VAL A 63 -19.77 6.77 -3.58
CA VAL A 63 -21.12 7.34 -3.59
C VAL A 63 -21.03 8.86 -3.45
N LYS A 64 -21.78 9.57 -4.29
CA LYS A 64 -21.94 11.01 -4.18
C LYS A 64 -23.03 11.31 -3.15
N HIS A 65 -22.59 11.77 -1.99
CA HIS A 65 -23.47 12.27 -0.96
C HIS A 65 -23.18 13.75 -0.67
N PRO A 66 -24.16 14.54 -0.24
CA PRO A 66 -23.98 15.97 -0.03
C PRO A 66 -22.85 16.33 0.95
N GLU A 67 -22.62 15.50 2.00
CA GLU A 67 -21.65 15.78 3.05
C GLU A 67 -20.19 15.51 2.62
N SER A 68 -19.99 14.55 1.70
CA SER A 68 -18.64 14.14 1.23
C SER A 68 -18.30 14.65 -0.17
N GLU A 69 -19.28 15.12 -0.95
CA GLU A 69 -19.07 15.48 -2.35
C GLU A 69 -17.97 16.53 -2.55
N ALA A 70 -17.88 17.51 -1.66
CA ALA A 70 -16.87 18.57 -1.71
C ALA A 70 -15.46 18.09 -1.31
N ASP A 71 -15.36 17.00 -0.57
CA ASP A 71 -14.10 16.45 -0.06
C ASP A 71 -13.42 15.52 -1.07
N VAL A 72 -14.22 14.87 -1.92
CA VAL A 72 -13.75 13.80 -2.80
C VAL A 72 -13.12 14.36 -4.08
N TRP A 73 -11.91 13.93 -4.36
CA TRP A 73 -11.24 14.15 -5.63
C TRP A 73 -11.85 13.26 -6.72
N TRP A 74 -12.90 13.77 -7.36
CA TRP A 74 -13.63 13.05 -8.40
C TRP A 74 -12.83 12.87 -9.69
N GLY A 75 -12.99 11.71 -10.33
CA GLY A 75 -12.33 11.38 -11.58
C GLY A 75 -12.11 9.88 -11.76
N SER A 76 -11.06 9.50 -12.46
CA SER A 76 -10.75 8.09 -12.74
C SER A 76 -10.37 7.27 -11.51
N VAL A 77 -9.97 7.91 -10.39
CA VAL A 77 -9.64 7.24 -9.12
C VAL A 77 -10.89 7.07 -8.26
N ASN A 78 -11.67 8.13 -8.10
CA ASN A 78 -12.93 8.12 -7.37
C ASN A 78 -14.07 8.37 -8.37
N ILE A 79 -14.52 7.28 -8.99
CA ILE A 79 -15.59 7.33 -9.99
C ILE A 79 -16.91 7.53 -9.24
N PRO A 80 -17.70 8.57 -9.59
CA PRO A 80 -18.93 8.87 -8.87
C PRO A 80 -19.99 7.76 -9.06
N PHE A 81 -20.74 7.50 -8.00
CA PHE A 81 -21.83 6.55 -7.96
C PHE A 81 -23.06 7.18 -7.29
N ASP A 82 -24.24 6.89 -7.75
CA ASP A 82 -25.45 7.43 -7.12
C ASP A 82 -25.92 6.54 -5.97
N ALA A 83 -26.59 7.14 -4.97
CA ALA A 83 -27.06 6.46 -3.77
C ALA A 83 -28.07 5.34 -4.07
N LYS A 84 -28.91 5.49 -5.14
CA LYS A 84 -29.86 4.45 -5.53
C LYS A 84 -29.15 3.21 -6.07
N SER A 85 -28.13 3.40 -6.91
CA SER A 85 -27.31 2.30 -7.43
C SER A 85 -26.50 1.62 -6.32
N PHE A 86 -26.03 2.38 -5.34
CA PHE A 86 -25.41 1.82 -4.13
C PHE A 86 -26.39 0.94 -3.35
N ALA A 87 -27.61 1.44 -3.08
CA ALA A 87 -28.66 0.68 -2.39
C ALA A 87 -29.01 -0.63 -3.12
N ILE A 88 -29.06 -0.62 -4.48
CA ILE A 88 -29.26 -1.83 -5.29
C ILE A 88 -28.12 -2.84 -5.08
N ASN A 89 -26.86 -2.37 -5.08
CA ASN A 89 -25.72 -3.27 -4.86
C ASN A 89 -25.69 -3.80 -3.42
N ARG A 90 -26.04 -2.96 -2.43
CA ARG A 90 -26.17 -3.36 -1.03
C ARG A 90 -27.23 -4.45 -0.86
N GLN A 91 -28.44 -4.21 -1.39
CA GLN A 91 -29.52 -5.21 -1.36
C GLN A 91 -29.12 -6.51 -2.04
N ARG A 92 -28.46 -6.42 -3.20
CA ARG A 92 -27.95 -7.58 -3.94
C ARG A 92 -26.95 -8.40 -3.13
N ALA A 93 -26.05 -7.74 -2.39
CA ALA A 93 -25.11 -8.42 -1.49
C ALA A 93 -25.84 -9.09 -0.31
N THR A 94 -26.78 -8.38 0.31
CA THR A 94 -27.63 -8.89 1.39
C THR A 94 -28.45 -10.10 0.96
N ASP A 95 -29.14 -10.05 -0.17
CA ASP A 95 -29.92 -11.17 -0.71
C ASP A 95 -29.06 -12.39 -0.93
N TYR A 96 -27.86 -12.23 -1.52
CA TYR A 96 -26.94 -13.33 -1.72
C TYR A 96 -26.45 -13.93 -0.39
N LEU A 97 -26.03 -13.09 0.55
CA LEU A 97 -25.51 -13.54 1.85
C LEU A 97 -26.59 -14.28 2.65
N ASN A 98 -27.86 -13.87 2.56
CA ASN A 98 -28.98 -14.55 3.18
C ASN A 98 -29.29 -15.94 2.57
N THR A 99 -28.73 -16.27 1.40
CA THR A 99 -28.83 -17.63 0.84
C THR A 99 -27.77 -18.59 1.38
N ARG A 100 -26.87 -18.12 2.24
CA ARG A 100 -25.76 -18.95 2.76
C ARG A 100 -26.16 -19.64 4.07
N ASP A 101 -25.63 -20.84 4.31
CA ASP A 101 -25.82 -21.56 5.57
C ASP A 101 -25.09 -20.86 6.70
N ARG A 102 -23.97 -20.20 6.40
CA ARG A 102 -23.09 -19.54 7.39
C ARG A 102 -22.44 -18.29 6.88
N LEU A 103 -22.22 -17.34 7.79
CA LEU A 103 -21.45 -16.11 7.57
C LEU A 103 -20.33 -16.00 8.61
N TYR A 104 -19.28 -15.34 8.19
CA TYR A 104 -18.14 -15.00 9.04
C TYR A 104 -18.11 -13.49 9.25
N CYS A 105 -18.05 -13.10 10.52
CA CYS A 105 -17.89 -11.72 10.93
C CYS A 105 -16.53 -11.57 11.61
N PHE A 106 -15.72 -10.62 11.16
CA PHE A 106 -14.49 -10.27 11.85
C PHE A 106 -14.55 -8.81 12.27
N ASP A 107 -14.52 -8.55 13.57
CA ASP A 107 -14.38 -7.26 14.18
C ASP A 107 -12.91 -7.02 14.55
N GLY A 108 -12.34 -5.92 14.08
CA GLY A 108 -10.95 -5.58 14.30
C GLY A 108 -10.69 -4.09 14.21
N PHE A 109 -9.44 -3.71 14.44
CA PHE A 109 -9.05 -2.31 14.40
C PHE A 109 -8.11 -2.03 13.22
N ALA A 110 -8.30 -0.90 12.56
CA ALA A 110 -7.36 -0.32 11.63
C ALA A 110 -6.60 0.81 12.34
N GLY A 111 -5.31 0.59 12.58
CA GLY A 111 -4.45 1.51 13.33
C GLY A 111 -4.08 0.98 14.72
N TRP A 112 -2.75 0.94 14.98
CA TRP A 112 -2.22 0.48 16.27
C TRP A 112 -2.36 1.49 17.40
N ASP A 113 -2.51 2.79 17.09
CA ASP A 113 -2.73 3.80 18.12
C ASP A 113 -4.21 3.81 18.58
N PRO A 114 -4.51 3.45 19.86
CA PRO A 114 -5.87 3.39 20.36
C PRO A 114 -6.65 4.72 20.25
N LYS A 115 -5.95 5.86 20.23
CA LYS A 115 -6.54 7.20 20.11
C LYS A 115 -7.12 7.49 18.73
N TYR A 116 -6.53 6.85 17.68
CA TYR A 116 -6.81 7.17 16.28
C TYR A 116 -7.39 6.01 15.48
N ARG A 117 -7.36 4.80 16.03
CA ARG A 117 -7.80 3.58 15.35
C ARG A 117 -9.28 3.65 14.92
N ILE A 118 -9.59 2.93 13.86
CA ILE A 118 -10.94 2.79 13.31
C ILE A 118 -11.45 1.38 13.63
N LYS A 119 -12.66 1.25 14.17
CA LYS A 119 -13.33 -0.04 14.37
C LYS A 119 -13.92 -0.50 13.04
N VAL A 120 -13.46 -1.64 12.54
CA VAL A 120 -13.90 -2.21 11.27
C VAL A 120 -14.59 -3.54 11.50
N ARG A 121 -15.80 -3.69 10.96
CA ARG A 121 -16.53 -4.96 10.87
C ARG A 121 -16.47 -5.47 9.44
N VAL A 122 -16.06 -6.72 9.27
CA VAL A 122 -16.07 -7.40 7.96
C VAL A 122 -17.07 -8.54 8.03
N ILE A 123 -18.01 -8.56 7.09
CA ILE A 123 -19.01 -9.62 6.94
C ILE A 123 -18.76 -10.30 5.60
N CYS A 124 -18.57 -11.61 5.59
CA CYS A 124 -18.26 -12.39 4.40
C CYS A 124 -18.77 -13.83 4.50
N SER A 125 -18.89 -14.48 3.35
CA SER A 125 -19.31 -15.88 3.27
C SER A 125 -18.16 -16.89 3.25
N ARG A 126 -16.92 -16.43 3.03
CA ARG A 126 -15.74 -17.31 2.88
C ARG A 126 -14.84 -17.26 4.11
N PRO A 127 -14.50 -18.41 4.71
CA PRO A 127 -13.59 -18.47 5.86
C PRO A 127 -12.20 -17.90 5.56
N TYR A 128 -11.66 -18.06 4.32
CA TYR A 128 -10.37 -17.48 4.00
C TYR A 128 -10.38 -15.93 4.02
N HIS A 129 -11.51 -15.30 3.64
CA HIS A 129 -11.68 -13.84 3.77
C HIS A 129 -11.62 -13.40 5.24
N ALA A 130 -12.28 -14.14 6.12
CA ALA A 130 -12.24 -13.87 7.55
C ALA A 130 -10.82 -14.05 8.11
N LEU A 131 -10.09 -15.11 7.71
CA LEU A 131 -8.70 -15.34 8.09
C LEU A 131 -7.77 -14.24 7.55
N PHE A 132 -7.98 -13.82 6.30
CA PHE A 132 -7.23 -12.72 5.70
C PHE A 132 -7.43 -11.43 6.51
N MET A 133 -8.66 -11.07 6.85
CA MET A 133 -8.93 -9.84 7.62
C MET A 133 -8.53 -9.98 9.09
N HIS A 134 -8.58 -11.19 9.68
CA HIS A 134 -7.96 -11.49 10.97
C HIS A 134 -6.45 -11.21 10.95
N THR A 135 -5.79 -11.45 9.81
CA THR A 135 -4.36 -11.16 9.62
C THR A 135 -4.13 -9.67 9.41
N MET A 136 -4.94 -9.01 8.57
CA MET A 136 -4.72 -7.63 8.14
C MET A 136 -5.17 -6.58 9.14
N LEU A 137 -6.22 -6.81 9.93
CA LEU A 137 -6.63 -5.90 11.00
C LEU A 137 -5.92 -6.24 12.32
N ILE A 138 -5.82 -5.26 13.20
CA ILE A 138 -5.36 -5.50 14.57
C ILE A 138 -6.46 -6.26 15.31
N ARG A 139 -6.10 -7.40 15.86
CA ARG A 139 -6.99 -8.30 16.57
C ARG A 139 -7.35 -7.70 17.93
N PRO A 140 -8.64 -7.59 18.26
CA PRO A 140 -9.06 -7.16 19.59
C PRO A 140 -8.69 -8.21 20.63
N THR A 141 -8.36 -7.78 21.82
CA THR A 141 -8.34 -8.64 23.00
C THR A 141 -9.78 -9.14 23.32
N PRO A 142 -9.94 -10.21 24.12
CA PRO A 142 -11.29 -10.65 24.51
C PRO A 142 -12.13 -9.54 25.16
N GLN A 143 -11.51 -8.67 25.94
CA GLN A 143 -12.17 -7.52 26.61
C GLN A 143 -12.60 -6.46 25.59
N GLU A 144 -11.72 -6.13 24.64
CA GLU A 144 -12.04 -5.19 23.56
C GLU A 144 -13.12 -5.73 22.63
N LEU A 145 -13.11 -7.05 22.33
CA LEU A 145 -14.15 -7.68 21.53
C LEU A 145 -15.52 -7.66 22.22
N ALA A 146 -15.54 -7.93 23.52
CA ALA A 146 -16.78 -7.85 24.33
C ALA A 146 -17.33 -6.42 24.38
N ALA A 147 -16.46 -5.40 24.38
CA ALA A 147 -16.80 -3.99 24.40
C ALA A 147 -16.78 -3.33 23.02
N PHE A 148 -16.74 -4.09 21.93
CA PHE A 148 -16.54 -3.54 20.58
C PHE A 148 -17.63 -2.56 20.17
N GLY A 149 -18.90 -2.88 20.47
CA GLY A 149 -20.05 -2.03 20.14
C GLY A 149 -20.21 -1.82 18.62
N GLU A 150 -20.73 -0.64 18.27
CA GLU A 150 -20.92 -0.26 16.87
C GLU A 150 -19.55 -0.07 16.16
N PRO A 151 -19.38 -0.61 14.94
CA PRO A 151 -18.21 -0.34 14.12
C PRO A 151 -18.22 1.10 13.59
N ASP A 152 -17.03 1.67 13.34
CA ASP A 152 -16.91 2.93 12.63
C ASP A 152 -17.07 2.75 11.12
N PHE A 153 -16.84 1.52 10.61
CA PHE A 153 -16.95 1.17 9.20
C PHE A 153 -17.24 -0.31 9.00
N VAL A 154 -18.07 -0.64 7.99
CA VAL A 154 -18.47 -2.02 7.68
C VAL A 154 -18.06 -2.39 6.25
N ILE A 155 -17.53 -3.60 6.08
CA ILE A 155 -17.25 -4.20 4.78
C ILE A 155 -18.16 -5.40 4.60
N VAL A 156 -19.01 -5.36 3.59
CA VAL A 156 -19.88 -6.47 3.19
C VAL A 156 -19.30 -7.09 1.93
N ASN A 157 -18.73 -8.28 2.07
CA ASN A 157 -18.11 -9.01 0.97
C ASN A 157 -19.00 -10.16 0.49
N ALA A 158 -19.65 -9.94 -0.64
CA ALA A 158 -20.40 -10.92 -1.41
C ALA A 158 -19.70 -11.20 -2.76
N GLY A 159 -18.37 -11.33 -2.74
CA GLY A 159 -17.51 -11.40 -3.93
C GLY A 159 -17.84 -12.50 -4.92
N ALA A 160 -18.31 -13.66 -4.44
CA ALA A 160 -18.73 -14.78 -5.28
C ALA A 160 -20.00 -14.47 -6.09
N PHE A 161 -20.75 -13.41 -5.76
CA PHE A 161 -21.98 -13.02 -6.45
C PHE A 161 -21.75 -11.84 -7.40
N PRO A 162 -22.08 -11.95 -8.68
CA PRO A 162 -21.78 -10.90 -9.66
C PRO A 162 -22.62 -9.65 -9.45
N ALA A 163 -22.06 -8.48 -9.71
CA ALA A 163 -22.79 -7.25 -9.83
C ALA A 163 -23.73 -7.28 -11.07
N ASN A 164 -24.80 -6.49 -11.04
CA ASN A 164 -25.74 -6.40 -12.16
C ASN A 164 -25.34 -5.24 -13.09
N ARG A 165 -24.91 -5.56 -14.30
CA ARG A 165 -24.52 -4.59 -15.33
C ARG A 165 -25.65 -3.66 -15.80
N LEU A 166 -26.90 -3.96 -15.44
CA LEU A 166 -28.04 -3.08 -15.71
C LEU A 166 -28.23 -2.01 -14.63
N THR A 167 -27.51 -2.11 -13.50
CA THR A 167 -27.48 -1.06 -12.49
C THR A 167 -26.67 0.12 -13.04
N ALA A 168 -27.20 1.33 -12.95
CA ALA A 168 -26.51 2.52 -13.42
C ALA A 168 -25.12 2.66 -12.78
N GLY A 169 -24.09 2.98 -13.57
CA GLY A 169 -22.71 3.11 -13.13
C GLY A 169 -21.96 1.80 -12.85
N VAL A 170 -22.57 0.64 -13.13
CA VAL A 170 -21.91 -0.69 -13.03
C VAL A 170 -21.54 -1.18 -14.44
N ASP A 171 -20.24 -1.19 -14.75
CA ASP A 171 -19.74 -1.46 -16.10
C ASP A 171 -19.39 -2.94 -16.33
N SER A 172 -19.21 -3.72 -15.26
CA SER A 172 -18.79 -5.12 -15.33
C SER A 172 -19.59 -6.01 -14.36
N LYS A 173 -19.22 -7.29 -14.29
CA LYS A 173 -19.74 -8.20 -13.25
C LYS A 173 -19.14 -7.95 -11.87
N THR A 174 -18.17 -7.03 -11.75
CA THR A 174 -17.51 -6.64 -10.50
C THR A 174 -17.98 -5.24 -10.10
N SER A 175 -18.21 -5.03 -8.82
CA SER A 175 -18.46 -3.71 -8.24
C SER A 175 -17.88 -3.64 -6.84
N VAL A 176 -17.08 -2.61 -6.60
CA VAL A 176 -16.49 -2.27 -5.30
C VAL A 176 -16.97 -0.86 -4.98
N CYS A 177 -18.09 -0.72 -4.28
CA CYS A 177 -18.71 0.57 -4.05
C CYS A 177 -18.62 0.99 -2.59
N LEU A 178 -18.08 2.20 -2.40
CA LEU A 178 -17.80 2.82 -1.11
C LEU A 178 -18.79 3.94 -0.85
N SER A 179 -19.53 3.86 0.25
CA SER A 179 -20.27 4.98 0.81
C SER A 179 -19.55 5.49 2.08
N LEU A 180 -19.17 6.77 2.06
CA LEU A 180 -18.46 7.39 3.19
C LEU A 180 -19.42 7.82 4.30
N GLU A 181 -20.66 8.17 3.95
CA GLU A 181 -21.70 8.58 4.92
C GLU A 181 -22.41 7.38 5.53
N ASP A 182 -22.79 6.37 4.72
CA ASP A 182 -23.32 5.11 5.25
C ASP A 182 -22.25 4.28 5.95
N LYS A 183 -20.95 4.65 5.77
CA LYS A 183 -19.79 3.95 6.34
C LYS A 183 -19.73 2.48 5.92
N GLU A 184 -20.04 2.21 4.66
CA GLU A 184 -20.09 0.87 4.11
C GLU A 184 -19.25 0.73 2.84
N LEU A 185 -18.60 -0.44 2.69
CA LEU A 185 -17.99 -0.92 1.46
C LEU A 185 -18.67 -2.21 1.04
N ILE A 186 -19.29 -2.21 -0.15
CA ILE A 186 -19.95 -3.38 -0.71
C ILE A 186 -19.09 -3.96 -1.85
N ILE A 187 -18.77 -5.24 -1.77
CA ILE A 187 -17.96 -5.96 -2.77
C ILE A 187 -18.80 -7.04 -3.43
N LEU A 188 -18.90 -6.98 -4.76
CA LEU A 188 -19.58 -7.95 -5.62
C LEU A 188 -18.65 -8.37 -6.77
N GLY A 189 -18.70 -9.65 -7.18
CA GLY A 189 -18.05 -10.17 -8.39
C GLY A 189 -16.52 -10.24 -8.36
N THR A 190 -15.93 -10.19 -7.18
CA THR A 190 -14.50 -10.47 -6.97
C THR A 190 -14.27 -11.03 -5.58
N ASP A 191 -13.57 -12.17 -5.50
CA ASP A 191 -13.14 -12.78 -4.24
C ASP A 191 -11.70 -12.38 -3.87
N TYR A 192 -11.06 -11.48 -4.63
CA TYR A 192 -9.71 -11.02 -4.31
C TYR A 192 -9.68 -10.27 -2.98
N ALA A 193 -9.05 -10.87 -1.97
CA ALA A 193 -9.08 -10.37 -0.60
C ALA A 193 -8.48 -8.97 -0.44
N GLY A 194 -7.54 -8.60 -1.32
CA GLY A 194 -6.93 -7.26 -1.34
C GLY A 194 -7.88 -6.09 -1.56
N GLU A 195 -9.12 -6.31 -2.05
CA GLU A 195 -10.13 -5.25 -2.12
C GLU A 195 -10.59 -4.81 -0.72
N MET A 196 -10.76 -5.74 0.23
CA MET A 196 -11.12 -5.42 1.61
C MET A 196 -10.00 -4.62 2.30
N LYS A 197 -8.75 -5.10 2.20
CA LYS A 197 -7.57 -4.42 2.76
C LYS A 197 -7.46 -2.97 2.24
N LYS A 198 -7.50 -2.81 0.92
CA LYS A 198 -7.35 -1.50 0.28
C LYS A 198 -8.59 -0.61 0.45
N GLY A 199 -9.75 -1.22 0.70
CA GLY A 199 -10.95 -0.53 1.17
C GLY A 199 -10.72 0.17 2.50
N VAL A 200 -10.18 -0.56 3.49
CA VAL A 200 -9.80 0.01 4.81
C VAL A 200 -8.82 1.17 4.66
N PHE A 201 -7.80 1.00 3.82
CA PHE A 201 -6.82 2.07 3.56
C PHE A 201 -7.46 3.30 2.88
N THR A 202 -8.39 3.09 1.94
CA THR A 202 -9.16 4.18 1.31
C THR A 202 -9.98 4.95 2.35
N VAL A 203 -10.59 4.23 3.30
CA VAL A 203 -11.33 4.83 4.42
C VAL A 203 -10.41 5.65 5.33
N ALA A 204 -9.23 5.12 5.66
CA ALA A 204 -8.22 5.86 6.43
C ALA A 204 -7.74 7.12 5.69
N ASN A 205 -7.62 7.06 4.36
CA ASN A 205 -7.29 8.20 3.50
C ASN A 205 -8.39 9.27 3.42
N TYR A 206 -9.63 8.94 3.77
CA TYR A 206 -10.69 9.93 3.89
C TYR A 206 -10.77 10.54 5.28
N PHE A 207 -10.91 9.71 6.32
CA PHE A 207 -11.12 10.18 7.69
C PHE A 207 -9.85 10.75 8.34
N GLY A 208 -8.67 10.28 7.96
CA GLY A 208 -7.40 10.79 8.47
C GLY A 208 -7.23 12.29 8.24
N PRO A 209 -7.26 12.79 6.99
CA PRO A 209 -7.13 14.22 6.70
C PRO A 209 -8.19 15.10 7.36
N LYS A 210 -9.42 14.62 7.56
CA LYS A 210 -10.45 15.33 8.34
C LYS A 210 -10.06 15.59 9.80
N ARG A 211 -9.21 14.72 10.35
CA ARG A 211 -8.71 14.77 11.73
C ARG A 211 -7.30 15.35 11.83
N GLY A 212 -6.77 15.93 10.74
CA GLY A 212 -5.41 16.46 10.68
C GLY A 212 -4.31 15.38 10.67
N LEU A 213 -4.67 14.13 10.40
CA LEU A 213 -3.75 13.00 10.32
C LEU A 213 -3.31 12.77 8.89
N LEU A 214 -2.03 12.47 8.69
CA LEU A 214 -1.50 12.10 7.37
C LEU A 214 -1.48 10.58 7.22
N SER A 215 -2.43 10.04 6.46
CA SER A 215 -2.39 8.64 6.01
C SER A 215 -1.45 8.49 4.81
N MET A 216 -0.67 7.41 4.78
CA MET A 216 0.47 7.27 3.87
C MET A 216 0.59 5.85 3.34
N HIS A 217 0.83 5.71 2.04
CA HIS A 217 1.27 4.48 1.41
C HIS A 217 2.81 4.42 1.43
N CYS A 218 3.35 3.96 2.54
CA CYS A 218 4.78 3.89 2.78
C CYS A 218 5.12 2.76 3.76
N SER A 219 6.37 2.30 3.77
CA SER A 219 6.92 1.52 4.88
C SER A 219 7.42 2.46 5.98
N ALA A 220 7.47 1.98 7.21
CA ALA A 220 8.08 2.68 8.33
C ALA A 220 8.99 1.75 9.13
N THR A 221 10.15 2.26 9.51
CA THR A 221 11.11 1.61 10.40
C THR A 221 11.53 2.53 11.53
N ALA A 222 11.99 1.99 12.62
CA ALA A 222 12.49 2.78 13.73
C ALA A 222 13.87 2.31 14.21
N ASP A 223 14.69 3.24 14.68
CA ASP A 223 15.92 2.93 15.37
C ASP A 223 15.60 2.25 16.71
N ARG A 224 16.21 1.09 16.98
CA ARG A 224 15.92 0.27 18.16
C ARG A 224 16.19 0.97 19.48
N ARG A 225 17.20 1.81 19.51
CA ARG A 225 17.68 2.49 20.73
C ARG A 225 16.96 3.80 20.99
N THR A 226 16.74 4.60 19.94
CA THR A 226 16.20 5.96 20.08
C THR A 226 14.70 6.04 19.78
N GLY A 227 14.13 5.04 19.10
CA GLY A 227 12.75 5.04 18.64
C GLY A 227 12.47 6.02 17.48
N LYS A 228 13.48 6.74 16.98
CA LYS A 228 13.33 7.65 15.84
C LYS A 228 12.96 6.87 14.59
N SER A 229 11.91 7.29 13.94
CA SER A 229 11.39 6.62 12.77
C SER A 229 11.87 7.22 11.44
N SER A 230 11.76 6.44 10.39
CA SER A 230 11.96 6.84 9.00
C SER A 230 10.83 6.28 8.15
N LEU A 231 10.36 7.08 7.20
CA LEU A 231 9.31 6.71 6.24
C LEU A 231 9.94 6.45 4.87
N LEU A 232 9.58 5.33 4.24
CA LEU A 232 10.02 4.98 2.90
C LEU A 232 8.80 4.92 1.98
N PHE A 233 8.61 5.95 1.17
CA PHE A 233 7.60 5.97 0.11
C PHE A 233 8.16 5.35 -1.16
N GLY A 234 7.34 4.66 -1.91
CA GLY A 234 7.75 4.10 -3.19
C GLY A 234 6.65 3.23 -3.80
N LEU A 235 6.63 3.15 -5.11
CA LEU A 235 5.74 2.28 -5.87
C LEU A 235 6.27 0.84 -5.92
N SER A 236 5.49 -0.07 -6.48
CA SER A 236 5.94 -1.45 -6.71
C SER A 236 7.26 -1.49 -7.50
N GLY A 237 8.20 -2.32 -7.09
CA GLY A 237 9.50 -2.48 -7.76
C GLY A 237 10.59 -1.47 -7.37
N THR A 238 10.30 -0.47 -6.52
CA THR A 238 11.31 0.48 -6.01
C THR A 238 12.16 -0.08 -4.87
N GLY A 239 11.79 -1.23 -4.32
CA GLY A 239 12.51 -1.88 -3.22
C GLY A 239 12.00 -1.54 -1.82
N LYS A 240 10.80 -0.93 -1.69
CA LYS A 240 10.21 -0.52 -0.39
C LYS A 240 10.27 -1.64 0.65
N THR A 241 9.72 -2.83 0.36
CA THR A 241 9.70 -3.97 1.29
C THR A 241 11.09 -4.48 1.62
N THR A 242 11.94 -4.71 0.61
CA THR A 242 13.33 -5.19 0.78
C THR A 242 14.19 -4.23 1.61
N LEU A 243 13.97 -2.92 1.48
CA LEU A 243 14.74 -1.91 2.20
C LEU A 243 14.22 -1.68 3.62
N SER A 244 12.92 -1.89 3.87
CA SER A 244 12.35 -1.82 5.22
C SER A 244 12.63 -3.08 6.06
N ALA A 245 12.94 -4.21 5.43
CA ALA A 245 13.39 -5.43 6.08
C ALA A 245 14.87 -5.34 6.52
N ASP A 246 15.26 -4.24 7.18
CA ASP A 246 16.61 -4.03 7.71
C ASP A 246 16.75 -4.68 9.10
N PRO A 247 17.62 -5.68 9.28
CA PRO A 247 17.80 -6.33 10.58
C PRO A 247 18.36 -5.42 11.68
N LYS A 248 18.89 -4.24 11.34
CA LYS A 248 19.40 -3.24 12.30
C LYS A 248 18.30 -2.35 12.88
N ARG A 249 17.12 -2.34 12.30
CA ARG A 249 16.00 -1.46 12.68
C ARG A 249 14.76 -2.29 13.05
N ASP A 250 13.86 -1.71 13.82
CA ASP A 250 12.55 -2.28 14.04
C ASP A 250 11.63 -1.97 12.85
N LEU A 251 10.92 -2.96 12.35
CA LEU A 251 9.85 -2.78 11.37
C LEU A 251 8.59 -2.29 12.10
N ILE A 252 8.07 -1.15 11.70
CA ILE A 252 6.75 -0.65 12.15
C ILE A 252 5.67 -1.17 11.21
N GLY A 253 5.95 -1.22 9.92
CA GLY A 253 5.12 -1.83 8.89
C GLY A 253 5.71 -1.61 7.50
N ASP A 254 5.19 -2.38 6.53
CA ASP A 254 5.76 -2.41 5.18
C ASP A 254 4.95 -1.64 4.13
N ASP A 255 3.68 -1.20 4.44
CA ASP A 255 2.79 -0.68 3.39
C ASP A 255 1.93 0.54 3.77
N GLU A 256 1.23 0.55 4.91
CA GLU A 256 0.19 1.55 5.23
C GLU A 256 0.36 2.15 6.63
N HIS A 257 0.57 3.46 6.73
CA HIS A 257 0.84 4.15 8.00
C HIS A 257 0.06 5.45 8.13
N VAL A 258 -0.03 5.93 9.36
CA VAL A 258 -0.53 7.27 9.69
C VAL A 258 0.54 8.02 10.48
N TRP A 259 0.81 9.27 10.09
CA TRP A 259 1.57 10.22 10.88
C TRP A 259 0.60 11.11 11.64
N SER A 260 0.48 10.87 12.94
CA SER A 260 -0.37 11.60 13.88
C SER A 260 0.38 12.74 14.59
N ASP A 261 -0.24 13.34 15.59
CA ASP A 261 0.43 14.31 16.48
C ASP A 261 1.32 13.63 17.54
N ASP A 262 1.16 12.32 17.73
CA ASP A 262 1.88 11.55 18.75
C ASP A 262 3.02 10.69 18.12
N GLY A 263 3.14 10.66 16.79
CA GLY A 263 4.13 9.86 16.07
C GLY A 263 3.54 9.12 14.87
N VAL A 264 4.18 8.03 14.47
CA VAL A 264 3.75 7.16 13.37
C VAL A 264 3.22 5.85 13.90
N PHE A 265 2.11 5.38 13.34
CA PHE A 265 1.59 4.04 13.59
C PHE A 265 1.20 3.32 12.29
N ASN A 266 1.31 2.00 12.30
CA ASN A 266 0.84 1.14 11.21
C ASN A 266 -0.70 1.02 11.28
N ILE A 267 -1.35 1.04 10.11
CA ILE A 267 -2.79 0.79 9.99
C ILE A 267 -3.09 -0.69 10.16
N GLU A 268 -2.15 -1.56 9.79
CA GLU A 268 -2.36 -2.99 9.59
C GLU A 268 -1.82 -3.85 10.74
N GLY A 269 -2.49 -4.99 10.99
CA GLY A 269 -2.06 -6.03 11.92
C GLY A 269 -1.15 -7.09 11.30
N GLY A 270 -0.94 -7.04 9.99
CA GLY A 270 -0.14 -7.99 9.20
C GLY A 270 0.46 -7.39 7.97
N CYS A 271 1.08 -8.22 7.15
CA CYS A 271 1.68 -7.87 5.88
C CYS A 271 1.00 -8.63 4.73
N TYR A 272 0.98 -8.04 3.55
CA TYR A 272 0.43 -8.63 2.33
C TYR A 272 1.41 -8.48 1.17
N ALA A 273 2.36 -9.40 1.11
CA ALA A 273 3.48 -9.35 0.19
C ALA A 273 3.18 -10.03 -1.16
N LYS A 274 3.90 -9.65 -2.21
CA LYS A 274 3.99 -10.46 -3.43
C LYS A 274 4.75 -11.74 -3.12
N ALA A 275 4.24 -12.86 -3.63
CA ALA A 275 4.86 -14.17 -3.45
C ALA A 275 5.52 -14.68 -4.76
N ILE A 276 5.35 -13.99 -5.88
CA ILE A 276 6.01 -14.38 -7.13
C ILE A 276 7.54 -14.36 -7.01
N ASN A 277 8.18 -15.46 -7.43
CA ASN A 277 9.63 -15.68 -7.33
C ASN A 277 10.20 -15.56 -5.90
N LEU A 278 9.36 -15.77 -4.88
CA LEU A 278 9.79 -15.73 -3.49
C LEU A 278 10.73 -16.90 -3.20
N SER A 279 11.88 -16.61 -2.60
CA SER A 279 12.83 -17.64 -2.15
C SER A 279 13.43 -17.28 -0.79
N PRO A 280 13.93 -18.28 -0.04
CA PRO A 280 14.60 -18.03 1.24
C PRO A 280 15.87 -17.19 1.11
N GLU A 281 16.50 -17.13 -0.07
CA GLU A 281 17.69 -16.33 -0.35
C GLU A 281 17.34 -14.87 -0.63
N SER A 282 16.22 -14.63 -1.33
CA SER A 282 15.82 -13.27 -1.75
C SER A 282 15.13 -12.51 -0.63
N GLU A 283 14.16 -13.14 0.04
CA GLU A 283 13.33 -12.52 1.08
C GLU A 283 13.10 -13.51 2.24
N PRO A 284 14.14 -13.81 3.04
CA PRO A 284 14.11 -14.85 4.06
C PRO A 284 13.03 -14.65 5.13
N ASP A 285 12.81 -13.40 5.56
CA ASP A 285 11.82 -13.09 6.60
C ASP A 285 10.38 -13.34 6.12
N ILE A 286 10.08 -12.97 4.86
CA ILE A 286 8.77 -13.22 4.24
C ILE A 286 8.57 -14.72 4.06
N PHE A 287 9.58 -15.41 3.52
CA PHE A 287 9.51 -16.86 3.29
C PHE A 287 9.23 -17.62 4.60
N GLN A 288 9.91 -17.27 5.70
CA GLN A 288 9.69 -17.87 7.02
C GLN A 288 8.34 -17.49 7.65
N ALA A 289 7.78 -16.35 7.29
CA ALA A 289 6.47 -15.92 7.78
C ALA A 289 5.29 -16.67 7.14
N LEU A 290 5.51 -17.32 5.98
CA LEU A 290 4.52 -18.15 5.31
C LEU A 290 4.43 -19.52 5.99
N ARG A 291 3.64 -19.60 7.04
CA ARG A 291 3.43 -20.79 7.88
C ARG A 291 2.00 -20.82 8.39
N PHE A 292 1.66 -21.78 9.26
CA PHE A 292 0.32 -21.83 9.87
C PHE A 292 -0.09 -20.45 10.45
N GLY A 293 -1.28 -19.99 10.07
CA GLY A 293 -1.78 -18.64 10.37
C GLY A 293 -1.63 -17.65 9.21
N ALA A 294 -0.86 -18.01 8.16
CA ALA A 294 -0.75 -17.23 6.93
C ALA A 294 -1.73 -17.71 5.85
N VAL A 295 -2.03 -16.84 4.89
CA VAL A 295 -2.81 -17.16 3.68
C VAL A 295 -1.93 -16.95 2.45
N LEU A 296 -1.83 -17.97 1.60
CA LEU A 296 -1.30 -17.89 0.26
C LEU A 296 -2.45 -17.76 -0.74
N GLU A 297 -2.46 -16.70 -1.52
CA GLU A 297 -3.54 -16.41 -2.47
C GLU A 297 -3.07 -16.57 -3.90
N ASN A 298 -3.77 -17.42 -4.66
CA ASN A 298 -3.54 -17.69 -6.08
C ASN A 298 -2.17 -18.26 -6.42
N VAL A 299 -1.53 -18.99 -5.50
CA VAL A 299 -0.30 -19.72 -5.78
C VAL A 299 -0.60 -21.08 -6.40
N VAL A 300 0.38 -21.65 -7.09
CA VAL A 300 0.31 -23.03 -7.60
C VAL A 300 0.91 -23.98 -6.59
N LEU A 301 0.20 -25.06 -6.31
CA LEU A 301 0.68 -26.17 -5.50
C LEU A 301 1.04 -27.34 -6.39
N GLU A 302 2.16 -28.00 -6.09
CA GLU A 302 2.51 -29.30 -6.60
C GLU A 302 1.74 -30.43 -5.85
N ASP A 303 1.84 -31.67 -6.33
CA ASP A 303 1.12 -32.81 -5.77
C ASP A 303 1.50 -33.09 -4.30
N ASP A 304 2.74 -32.83 -3.93
CA ASP A 304 3.28 -32.97 -2.56
C ASP A 304 2.97 -31.76 -1.64
N ARG A 305 2.17 -30.81 -2.12
CA ARG A 305 1.79 -29.56 -1.44
C ARG A 305 2.89 -28.51 -1.30
N THR A 306 4.03 -28.70 -1.95
CA THR A 306 5.01 -27.61 -2.09
C THR A 306 4.45 -26.49 -2.96
N VAL A 307 4.88 -25.26 -2.70
CA VAL A 307 4.44 -24.09 -3.45
C VAL A 307 5.47 -23.77 -4.51
N ASP A 308 5.07 -23.78 -5.78
CA ASP A 308 5.89 -23.21 -6.85
C ASP A 308 5.64 -21.69 -6.96
N PHE A 309 6.51 -20.91 -6.34
CA PHE A 309 6.43 -19.45 -6.37
C PHE A 309 6.80 -18.85 -7.73
N ALA A 310 7.42 -19.61 -8.65
CA ALA A 310 7.75 -19.14 -9.99
C ALA A 310 6.63 -19.40 -11.00
N ASP A 311 5.68 -20.27 -10.68
CA ASP A 311 4.60 -20.66 -11.59
C ASP A 311 3.53 -19.55 -11.71
N THR A 312 3.31 -19.09 -12.92
CA THR A 312 2.37 -18.02 -13.27
C THR A 312 1.08 -18.52 -13.94
N ARG A 313 0.86 -19.85 -13.99
CA ARG A 313 -0.34 -20.45 -14.65
C ARG A 313 -1.65 -19.84 -14.18
N ILE A 314 -1.76 -19.43 -12.91
CA ILE A 314 -2.93 -18.77 -12.35
C ILE A 314 -2.80 -17.26 -12.53
N THR A 315 -1.68 -16.69 -12.07
CA THR A 315 -1.41 -15.25 -12.12
C THR A 315 0.05 -14.93 -11.76
N GLU A 316 0.57 -13.82 -12.27
CA GLU A 316 1.81 -13.20 -11.77
C GLU A 316 1.60 -12.45 -10.43
N ASN A 317 0.35 -12.25 -10.00
CA ASN A 317 -0.01 -11.51 -8.79
C ASN A 317 -0.29 -12.44 -7.60
N THR A 318 0.54 -13.48 -7.43
CA THR A 318 0.48 -14.34 -6.26
C THR A 318 0.80 -13.56 -4.98
N ARG A 319 0.11 -13.88 -3.87
CA ARG A 319 0.22 -13.13 -2.63
C ARG A 319 0.37 -14.03 -1.41
N GLY A 320 1.08 -13.50 -0.41
CA GLY A 320 1.14 -14.06 0.93
C GLY A 320 0.70 -13.04 1.97
N ALA A 321 -0.32 -13.36 2.76
CA ALA A 321 -0.76 -12.56 3.90
C ALA A 321 -0.34 -13.27 5.20
N TYR A 322 0.32 -12.56 6.10
CA TYR A 322 0.80 -13.11 7.37
C TYR A 322 0.77 -12.05 8.48
N PRO A 323 0.54 -12.45 9.75
CA PRO A 323 0.59 -11.53 10.88
C PRO A 323 1.95 -10.86 11.01
N ILE A 324 1.99 -9.57 11.32
CA ILE A 324 3.24 -8.80 11.39
C ILE A 324 4.21 -9.35 12.45
N ASN A 325 3.70 -9.94 13.54
CA ASN A 325 4.51 -10.56 14.58
C ASN A 325 5.23 -11.86 14.13
N PHE A 326 5.01 -12.32 12.88
CA PHE A 326 5.81 -13.37 12.27
C PHE A 326 7.15 -12.85 11.75
N ILE A 327 7.29 -11.55 11.57
CA ILE A 327 8.56 -10.89 11.22
C ILE A 327 9.36 -10.64 12.49
N LYS A 328 10.59 -11.16 12.52
CA LYS A 328 11.44 -11.21 13.71
C LYS A 328 11.75 -9.84 14.33
N ASN A 329 11.95 -8.83 13.50
CA ASN A 329 12.25 -7.45 13.94
C ASN A 329 11.02 -6.53 13.90
N ALA A 330 9.80 -7.07 13.84
CA ALA A 330 8.60 -6.25 13.97
C ALA A 330 8.46 -5.72 15.40
N ARG A 331 8.17 -4.44 15.52
CA ARG A 331 7.90 -3.77 16.80
C ARG A 331 6.42 -3.91 17.13
N ILE A 332 6.10 -4.42 18.30
CA ILE A 332 4.73 -4.54 18.80
C ILE A 332 4.58 -3.74 20.11
N PRO A 333 3.63 -2.79 20.20
CA PRO A 333 2.73 -2.30 19.15
C PRO A 333 3.48 -1.60 18.01
N CYS A 334 2.91 -1.66 16.81
CA CYS A 334 3.52 -1.09 15.60
C CYS A 334 3.41 0.44 15.57
N MET A 335 4.13 1.09 16.48
CA MET A 335 4.14 2.53 16.70
C MET A 335 5.57 3.02 16.92
N ALA A 336 5.85 4.24 16.49
CA ALA A 336 7.13 4.89 16.69
C ALA A 336 6.98 6.41 16.85
N GLY A 337 8.03 7.07 17.32
CA GLY A 337 8.12 8.52 17.39
C GLY A 337 8.08 9.18 16.00
N HIS A 338 8.07 10.51 15.98
CA HIS A 338 8.03 11.27 14.72
C HIS A 338 9.22 10.93 13.82
N PRO A 339 8.99 10.85 12.49
CA PRO A 339 10.04 10.62 11.52
C PRO A 339 11.11 11.73 11.55
N THR A 340 12.37 11.33 11.53
CA THR A 340 13.48 12.24 11.30
C THR A 340 13.83 12.34 9.82
N ASP A 341 13.49 11.31 9.06
CA ASP A 341 13.80 11.20 7.64
C ASP A 341 12.60 10.64 6.87
N VAL A 342 12.25 11.32 5.79
CA VAL A 342 11.27 10.92 4.79
C VAL A 342 12.03 10.59 3.52
N ILE A 343 11.88 9.39 3.01
CA ILE A 343 12.65 8.87 1.89
C ILE A 343 11.70 8.52 0.75
N PHE A 344 11.85 9.19 -0.38
CA PHE A 344 11.15 8.88 -1.61
C PHE A 344 12.00 7.94 -2.45
N LEU A 345 11.58 6.69 -2.55
CA LEU A 345 12.21 5.68 -3.39
C LEU A 345 11.69 5.81 -4.83
N THR A 346 12.60 5.88 -5.75
CA THR A 346 12.31 5.80 -7.18
C THR A 346 13.15 4.70 -7.83
N CYS A 347 12.68 4.16 -8.95
CA CYS A 347 13.45 3.26 -9.80
C CYS A 347 13.54 3.92 -11.18
N ASP A 348 14.53 4.79 -11.36
CA ASP A 348 14.70 5.53 -12.61
C ASP A 348 15.31 4.65 -13.69
N ALA A 349 14.56 4.36 -14.75
CA ALA A 349 15.01 3.59 -15.90
C ALA A 349 15.62 4.46 -17.02
N PHE A 350 15.60 5.79 -16.86
CA PHE A 350 16.28 6.71 -17.77
C PHE A 350 17.77 6.85 -17.42
N GLY A 351 18.17 6.49 -16.19
CA GLY A 351 19.56 6.53 -15.73
C GLY A 351 20.10 7.93 -15.46
N VAL A 352 19.24 8.88 -15.17
CA VAL A 352 19.59 10.30 -15.01
C VAL A 352 19.44 10.82 -13.59
N LEU A 353 18.60 10.16 -12.75
CA LEU A 353 18.46 10.58 -11.36
C LEU A 353 19.64 10.06 -10.51
N PRO A 354 20.20 10.92 -9.63
CA PRO A 354 21.28 10.52 -8.74
C PRO A 354 20.84 9.44 -7.73
N PRO A 355 21.77 8.60 -7.25
CA PRO A 355 21.46 7.58 -6.24
C PRO A 355 20.85 8.16 -4.96
N VAL A 356 21.23 9.37 -4.57
CA VAL A 356 20.66 10.08 -3.41
C VAL A 356 20.75 11.58 -3.57
N SER A 357 19.69 12.28 -3.17
CA SER A 357 19.63 13.75 -3.13
C SER A 357 18.84 14.22 -1.93
N ALA A 358 19.22 15.34 -1.33
CA ALA A 358 18.39 16.06 -0.40
C ALA A 358 17.38 16.93 -1.16
N LEU A 359 16.15 17.00 -0.66
CA LEU A 359 15.08 17.81 -1.23
C LEU A 359 14.73 18.98 -0.32
N SER A 360 14.54 20.17 -0.91
CA SER A 360 13.90 21.27 -0.20
C SER A 360 12.42 20.95 0.09
N PRO A 361 11.76 21.64 1.05
CA PRO A 361 10.35 21.41 1.31
C PRO A 361 9.45 21.53 0.08
N ALA A 362 9.69 22.50 -0.80
CA ALA A 362 8.93 22.68 -2.03
C ALA A 362 9.17 21.53 -3.03
N GLN A 363 10.41 21.08 -3.20
CA GLN A 363 10.74 19.90 -4.00
C GLN A 363 10.13 18.64 -3.43
N ALA A 364 10.13 18.46 -2.10
CA ALA A 364 9.50 17.33 -1.46
C ALA A 364 8.01 17.25 -1.78
N MET A 365 7.28 18.36 -1.71
CA MET A 365 5.87 18.42 -2.09
C MET A 365 5.65 18.13 -3.58
N TYR A 366 6.47 18.71 -4.47
CA TYR A 366 6.40 18.48 -5.91
C TYR A 366 6.59 16.99 -6.25
N HIS A 367 7.63 16.36 -5.69
CA HIS A 367 7.93 14.95 -5.92
C HIS A 367 6.95 14.01 -5.23
N PHE A 368 6.43 14.38 -4.07
CA PHE A 368 5.37 13.64 -3.39
C PHE A 368 4.07 13.64 -4.22
N MET A 369 3.64 14.80 -4.71
CA MET A 369 2.46 14.90 -5.59
C MET A 369 2.68 14.21 -6.94
N SER A 370 3.90 14.10 -7.42
CA SER A 370 4.22 13.38 -8.65
C SER A 370 4.24 11.85 -8.46
N GLY A 371 4.92 11.36 -7.41
CA GLY A 371 5.04 9.93 -7.11
C GLY A 371 5.66 9.12 -8.24
N TYR A 372 6.90 9.50 -8.64
CA TYR A 372 7.55 8.94 -9.82
C TYR A 372 8.23 7.59 -9.57
N THR A 373 8.10 6.71 -10.55
CA THR A 373 8.98 5.56 -10.82
C THR A 373 8.98 5.24 -12.31
N ALA A 374 9.87 4.36 -12.77
CA ALA A 374 9.78 3.81 -14.11
C ALA A 374 9.33 2.33 -14.07
N LYS A 375 8.50 1.94 -15.02
CA LYS A 375 8.19 0.55 -15.34
C LYS A 375 9.15 0.09 -16.41
N VAL A 376 9.68 -1.11 -16.27
CA VAL A 376 10.59 -1.73 -17.23
C VAL A 376 10.05 -3.07 -17.68
N ALA A 377 10.48 -3.54 -18.86
CA ALA A 377 10.09 -4.85 -19.38
C ALA A 377 10.35 -5.97 -18.36
N GLY A 378 9.39 -6.88 -18.22
CA GLY A 378 9.45 -7.99 -17.25
C GLY A 378 9.06 -7.64 -15.80
N THR A 379 8.71 -6.38 -15.49
CA THR A 379 8.20 -5.99 -14.16
C THR A 379 6.67 -5.93 -14.09
N GLU A 380 6.00 -5.77 -15.23
CA GLU A 380 4.54 -5.82 -15.38
C GLU A 380 4.16 -6.33 -16.78
N VAL A 381 3.01 -7.01 -16.87
CA VAL A 381 2.47 -7.53 -18.13
C VAL A 381 2.27 -6.40 -19.15
N GLY A 382 2.81 -6.56 -20.36
CA GLY A 382 2.61 -5.64 -21.47
C GLY A 382 3.61 -4.48 -21.56
N VAL A 383 4.54 -4.33 -20.63
CA VAL A 383 5.62 -3.33 -20.71
C VAL A 383 6.75 -3.84 -21.58
N LYS A 384 6.93 -3.24 -22.77
CA LYS A 384 8.00 -3.58 -23.72
C LYS A 384 9.20 -2.65 -23.63
N GLU A 385 8.99 -1.38 -23.29
CA GLU A 385 10.02 -0.36 -23.16
C GLU A 385 9.88 0.36 -21.80
N PRO A 386 10.97 0.94 -21.27
CA PRO A 386 10.92 1.74 -20.06
C PRO A 386 9.96 2.91 -20.21
N SER A 387 9.02 3.05 -19.28
CA SER A 387 8.05 4.15 -19.25
C SER A 387 8.00 4.81 -17.89
N ALA A 388 7.94 6.15 -17.89
CA ALA A 388 7.69 6.91 -16.68
C ALA A 388 6.28 6.61 -16.16
N THR A 389 6.17 6.34 -14.88
CA THR A 389 4.90 6.10 -14.20
C THR A 389 4.79 7.05 -13.02
N PHE A 390 3.63 7.67 -12.89
CA PHE A 390 3.34 8.64 -11.84
C PHE A 390 2.11 8.20 -11.07
N SER A 391 2.21 8.21 -9.74
CA SER A 391 1.11 7.89 -8.84
C SER A 391 1.15 8.87 -7.67
N PRO A 392 0.26 9.86 -7.61
CA PRO A 392 0.34 10.94 -6.63
C PRO A 392 0.38 10.38 -5.21
N CYS A 393 1.23 10.99 -4.38
CA CYS A 393 1.50 10.59 -2.99
C CYS A 393 1.93 9.12 -2.86
N PHE A 394 2.49 8.51 -3.93
CA PHE A 394 2.83 7.08 -4.03
C PHE A 394 1.67 6.12 -3.78
N GLY A 395 0.44 6.65 -3.74
CA GLY A 395 -0.76 5.89 -3.38
C GLY A 395 -2.01 6.32 -4.17
N GLY A 396 -1.86 6.87 -5.37
CA GLY A 396 -2.93 7.46 -6.17
C GLY A 396 -4.26 6.71 -6.19
N PRO A 397 -4.30 5.37 -6.41
CA PRO A 397 -5.55 4.60 -6.44
C PRO A 397 -6.35 4.61 -5.12
N PHE A 398 -5.75 5.03 -4.01
CA PHE A 398 -6.34 5.01 -2.66
C PHE A 398 -6.67 6.39 -2.12
N LEU A 399 -6.23 7.45 -2.81
CA LEU A 399 -6.51 8.82 -2.37
C LEU A 399 -7.98 9.14 -2.57
N VAL A 400 -8.58 9.77 -1.55
CA VAL A 400 -9.96 10.26 -1.63
C VAL A 400 -9.99 11.76 -1.81
N TRP A 401 -9.17 12.50 -1.08
CA TRP A 401 -8.97 13.94 -1.25
C TRP A 401 -8.03 14.23 -2.42
N HIS A 402 -8.06 15.47 -2.88
CA HIS A 402 -7.07 15.93 -3.86
C HIS A 402 -5.63 15.74 -3.30
N PRO A 403 -4.65 15.35 -4.13
CA PRO A 403 -3.26 15.10 -3.68
C PRO A 403 -2.61 16.25 -2.91
N SER A 404 -2.98 17.51 -3.20
CA SER A 404 -2.50 18.67 -2.46
C SER A 404 -2.83 18.62 -0.97
N LYS A 405 -3.97 18.03 -0.58
CA LYS A 405 -4.36 17.90 0.83
C LYS A 405 -3.35 17.06 1.63
N TYR A 406 -2.89 15.95 1.04
CA TYR A 406 -1.87 15.10 1.67
C TYR A 406 -0.49 15.76 1.64
N ALA A 407 -0.16 16.48 0.56
CA ALA A 407 1.09 17.22 0.46
C ALA A 407 1.17 18.36 1.51
N GLU A 408 0.09 19.09 1.75
CA GLU A 408 -0.01 20.10 2.81
C GLU A 408 0.18 19.50 4.21
N LEU A 409 -0.47 18.36 4.48
CA LEU A 409 -0.30 17.64 5.74
C LEU A 409 1.15 17.17 5.92
N LEU A 410 1.77 16.62 4.86
CA LEU A 410 3.17 16.22 4.90
C LEU A 410 4.08 17.42 5.19
N ALA A 411 3.90 18.53 4.46
CA ALA A 411 4.69 19.75 4.66
C ALA A 411 4.56 20.30 6.09
N THR A 412 3.34 20.30 6.63
CA THR A 412 3.06 20.73 8.01
C THR A 412 3.79 19.85 9.02
N LYS A 413 3.65 18.52 8.91
CA LYS A 413 4.33 17.57 9.79
C LYS A 413 5.85 17.64 9.68
N MET A 414 6.40 17.75 8.47
CA MET A 414 7.83 17.91 8.24
C MET A 414 8.37 19.17 8.93
N LYS A 415 7.67 20.30 8.79
CA LYS A 415 8.04 21.55 9.43
C LYS A 415 7.99 21.46 10.95
N GLN A 416 6.91 20.90 11.50
CA GLN A 416 6.72 20.75 12.96
C GLN A 416 7.80 19.88 13.61
N HIS A 417 8.22 18.82 12.92
CA HIS A 417 9.15 17.82 13.47
C HIS A 417 10.55 17.89 12.85
N THR A 418 10.81 18.89 12.02
CA THR A 418 12.14 19.12 11.40
C THR A 418 12.65 17.89 10.64
N ALA A 419 11.71 17.17 9.96
CA ALA A 419 12.06 15.98 9.20
C ALA A 419 12.75 16.34 7.89
N ARG A 420 13.83 15.64 7.57
CA ARG A 420 14.58 15.79 6.31
C ARG A 420 13.94 14.94 5.24
N VAL A 421 14.07 15.37 3.98
CA VAL A 421 13.54 14.61 2.85
C VAL A 421 14.66 14.24 1.89
N TRP A 422 14.62 12.99 1.46
CA TRP A 422 15.59 12.39 0.55
C TRP A 422 14.88 11.77 -0.64
N LEU A 423 15.44 11.95 -1.83
CA LEU A 423 15.11 11.15 -3.01
C LEU A 423 16.21 10.09 -3.17
N VAL A 424 15.83 8.82 -3.17
CA VAL A 424 16.77 7.69 -3.32
C VAL A 424 16.38 6.89 -4.57
N ASN A 425 17.31 6.82 -5.52
CA ASN A 425 17.15 6.09 -6.76
C ASN A 425 17.71 4.68 -6.65
N THR A 426 16.88 3.69 -6.89
CA THR A 426 17.23 2.25 -6.95
C THR A 426 17.28 1.71 -8.38
N GLY A 427 17.18 2.59 -9.37
CA GLY A 427 17.13 2.30 -10.79
C GLY A 427 18.52 2.14 -11.44
N TRP A 428 18.73 2.78 -12.57
CA TRP A 428 19.90 2.63 -13.42
C TRP A 428 20.89 3.80 -13.30
N SER A 429 22.14 3.54 -13.64
CA SER A 429 23.22 4.51 -13.73
C SER A 429 24.16 4.12 -14.88
N GLY A 430 24.82 5.11 -15.49
CA GLY A 430 25.72 4.91 -16.63
C GLY A 430 25.01 4.66 -17.97
N GLY A 431 23.74 5.03 -18.03
CA GLY A 431 22.83 4.80 -19.16
C GLY A 431 21.45 4.43 -18.67
N GLY A 432 20.45 4.49 -19.56
CA GLY A 432 19.11 3.98 -19.29
C GLY A 432 19.06 2.45 -19.25
N HIS A 433 17.86 1.91 -18.99
CA HIS A 433 17.61 0.47 -19.05
C HIS A 433 18.06 -0.12 -20.38
N GLY A 434 18.77 -1.23 -20.33
CA GLY A 434 19.36 -1.90 -21.52
C GLY A 434 20.78 -1.45 -21.87
N VAL A 435 21.24 -0.30 -21.35
CA VAL A 435 22.60 0.24 -21.55
C VAL A 435 23.34 0.37 -20.22
N GLY A 436 22.73 1.07 -19.27
CA GLY A 436 23.26 1.26 -17.91
C GLY A 436 23.16 0.02 -17.04
N LYS A 437 23.70 0.13 -15.83
CA LYS A 437 23.62 -0.93 -14.82
C LYS A 437 22.70 -0.49 -13.69
N ARG A 438 21.90 -1.41 -13.17
CA ARG A 438 21.08 -1.14 -11.98
C ARG A 438 21.99 -0.85 -10.78
N ILE A 439 21.64 0.17 -10.01
CA ILE A 439 22.34 0.53 -8.77
C ILE A 439 22.31 -0.67 -7.83
N LYS A 440 23.46 -1.03 -7.28
CA LYS A 440 23.60 -2.21 -6.41
C LYS A 440 22.82 -2.01 -5.13
N LEU A 441 22.11 -3.05 -4.68
CA LEU A 441 21.37 -3.03 -3.41
C LEU A 441 22.28 -2.66 -2.22
N SER A 442 23.55 -3.10 -2.25
CA SER A 442 24.55 -2.76 -1.23
C SER A 442 24.79 -1.24 -1.13
N TYR A 443 24.79 -0.53 -2.26
CA TYR A 443 24.91 0.93 -2.27
C TYR A 443 23.66 1.61 -1.72
N THR A 444 22.46 1.12 -2.11
CA THR A 444 21.21 1.66 -1.57
C THR A 444 21.13 1.46 -0.05
N ARG A 445 21.54 0.30 0.46
CA ARG A 445 21.61 0.06 1.91
C ARG A 445 22.62 0.98 2.61
N ALA A 446 23.80 1.19 2.03
CA ALA A 446 24.80 2.14 2.55
C ALA A 446 24.27 3.57 2.59
N ILE A 447 23.52 4.00 1.57
CA ILE A 447 22.83 5.30 1.53
C ILE A 447 21.82 5.41 2.66
N LEU A 448 20.98 4.41 2.88
CA LEU A 448 20.00 4.41 3.97
C LEU A 448 20.70 4.45 5.34
N ASP A 449 21.75 3.65 5.55
CA ASP A 449 22.57 3.70 6.77
C ASP A 449 23.11 5.10 7.02
N ALA A 450 23.62 5.77 5.96
CA ALA A 450 24.19 7.12 6.05
C ALA A 450 23.11 8.22 6.26
N ILE A 451 21.88 8.03 5.78
CA ILE A 451 20.73 8.85 6.11
C ILE A 451 20.40 8.70 7.60
N HIS A 452 20.20 7.47 8.05
CA HIS A 452 19.73 7.14 9.40
C HIS A 452 20.72 7.56 10.50
N ASN A 453 22.02 7.45 10.24
CA ASN A 453 23.05 7.90 11.19
C ASN A 453 23.39 9.39 11.10
N GLY A 454 22.78 10.11 10.15
CA GLY A 454 22.94 11.55 9.95
C GLY A 454 24.21 11.97 9.20
N ALA A 455 24.96 11.02 8.63
CA ALA A 455 26.19 11.34 7.88
C ALA A 455 25.87 12.18 6.63
N LEU A 456 24.80 11.83 5.88
CA LEU A 456 24.42 12.59 4.69
C LEU A 456 23.86 13.99 4.99
N ALA A 457 23.32 14.22 6.18
CA ALA A 457 22.87 15.55 6.58
C ALA A 457 24.01 16.57 6.77
N LYS A 458 25.25 16.07 6.87
CA LYS A 458 26.47 16.88 7.02
C LYS A 458 27.36 16.83 5.78
N ALA A 459 26.98 16.04 4.77
CA ALA A 459 27.75 15.89 3.55
C ALA A 459 27.65 17.14 2.69
N GLU A 460 28.73 17.45 1.98
CA GLU A 460 28.70 18.47 0.94
C GLU A 460 27.79 18.03 -0.20
N SER A 461 27.12 19.00 -0.81
CA SER A 461 26.23 18.77 -1.94
C SER A 461 26.52 19.71 -3.08
N LYS A 462 26.13 19.29 -4.29
CA LYS A 462 26.19 20.06 -5.52
C LYS A 462 24.79 20.13 -6.12
N ARG A 463 24.40 21.31 -6.58
CA ARG A 463 23.09 21.54 -7.20
C ARG A 463 23.00 20.89 -8.58
N ASP A 464 21.97 20.05 -8.78
CA ASP A 464 21.65 19.49 -10.08
C ASP A 464 21.03 20.57 -10.98
N PRO A 465 21.51 20.77 -12.23
CA PRO A 465 21.06 21.87 -13.08
C PRO A 465 19.67 21.66 -13.68
N VAL A 466 19.17 20.42 -13.77
CA VAL A 466 17.88 20.06 -14.37
C VAL A 466 16.80 19.91 -13.32
N PHE A 467 17.04 19.07 -12.31
CA PHE A 467 16.05 18.76 -11.26
C PHE A 467 16.17 19.69 -10.06
N GLY A 468 17.24 20.46 -9.96
CA GLY A 468 17.47 21.39 -8.86
C GLY A 468 17.73 20.72 -7.51
N PHE A 469 18.05 19.41 -7.49
CA PHE A 469 18.36 18.69 -6.25
C PHE A 469 19.70 19.08 -5.64
N ASP A 470 19.81 18.94 -4.34
CA ASP A 470 21.09 18.98 -3.63
C ASP A 470 21.67 17.56 -3.59
N VAL A 471 22.48 17.22 -4.60
CA VAL A 471 23.11 15.91 -4.77
C VAL A 471 24.34 15.82 -3.89
N VAL A 472 24.40 14.84 -3.01
CA VAL A 472 25.58 14.64 -2.12
C VAL A 472 26.80 14.22 -2.94
N THR A 473 27.96 14.76 -2.60
CA THR A 473 29.22 14.50 -3.32
C THR A 473 30.00 13.32 -2.73
N ALA A 474 29.65 12.89 -1.51
CA ALA A 474 30.25 11.74 -0.85
C ALA A 474 29.23 10.99 0.00
N CYS A 475 29.29 9.65 -0.01
CA CYS A 475 28.48 8.78 0.83
C CYS A 475 29.33 7.59 1.27
N PRO A 476 29.44 7.30 2.58
CA PRO A 476 30.18 6.14 3.08
C PRO A 476 29.69 4.83 2.44
N GLY A 477 30.61 4.01 1.94
CA GLY A 477 30.28 2.73 1.31
C GLY A 477 29.73 2.79 -0.11
N VAL A 478 29.70 3.98 -0.71
CA VAL A 478 29.24 4.21 -2.10
C VAL A 478 30.38 4.80 -2.92
N SER A 479 30.62 4.27 -4.11
CA SER A 479 31.63 4.84 -5.02
C SER A 479 31.23 6.26 -5.41
N PRO A 480 32.12 7.28 -5.25
CA PRO A 480 31.81 8.66 -5.59
C PRO A 480 31.38 8.85 -7.06
N GLU A 481 31.89 8.02 -7.97
CA GLU A 481 31.64 8.09 -9.40
C GLU A 481 30.14 7.99 -9.74
N ILE A 482 29.36 7.18 -8.97
CA ILE A 482 27.94 6.99 -9.26
C ILE A 482 27.06 8.11 -8.69
N LEU A 483 27.56 8.90 -7.72
CA LEU A 483 26.77 9.94 -7.05
C LEU A 483 26.39 11.08 -8.01
N TRP A 484 27.17 11.28 -9.07
CA TRP A 484 26.89 12.26 -10.12
C TRP A 484 26.62 11.55 -11.46
N PRO A 485 25.37 11.22 -11.80
CA PRO A 485 25.02 10.34 -12.91
C PRO A 485 25.60 10.76 -14.26
N ARG A 486 25.66 12.08 -14.52
CA ARG A 486 26.22 12.60 -15.78
C ARG A 486 27.64 12.11 -16.03
N ASP A 487 28.45 11.95 -14.97
CA ASP A 487 29.85 11.52 -15.11
C ASP A 487 29.96 10.04 -15.45
N THR A 488 28.95 9.23 -15.16
CA THR A 488 28.92 7.81 -15.47
C THR A 488 28.53 7.49 -16.92
N TRP A 489 27.96 8.45 -17.66
CA TRP A 489 27.61 8.24 -19.06
C TRP A 489 28.78 8.44 -20.00
N ALA A 490 28.92 7.56 -21.01
CA ALA A 490 29.93 7.73 -22.05
C ALA A 490 29.65 8.98 -22.91
N ASP A 491 28.38 9.17 -23.29
CA ASP A 491 27.90 10.37 -24.04
C ASP A 491 27.16 11.32 -23.10
N LYS A 492 27.80 12.45 -22.81
CA LYS A 492 27.23 13.50 -21.95
C LYS A 492 26.03 14.22 -22.59
N SER A 493 26.01 14.32 -23.93
CA SER A 493 24.91 14.96 -24.64
C SER A 493 23.66 14.06 -24.61
N ALA A 494 23.84 12.75 -24.71
CA ALA A 494 22.75 11.78 -24.54
C ALA A 494 22.18 11.82 -23.12
N PHE A 495 23.03 11.99 -22.09
CA PHE A 495 22.56 12.21 -20.70
C PHE A 495 21.70 13.47 -20.62
N ASP A 496 22.20 14.62 -21.12
CA ASP A 496 21.53 15.89 -21.06
C ASP A 496 20.15 15.83 -21.76
N ALA A 497 20.05 15.15 -22.90
CA ALA A 497 18.79 14.91 -23.61
C ALA A 497 17.82 14.02 -22.81
N ALA A 498 18.33 12.94 -22.21
CA ALA A 498 17.51 12.05 -21.39
C ALA A 498 16.99 12.74 -20.10
N ALA A 499 17.83 13.57 -19.46
CA ALA A 499 17.45 14.34 -18.28
C ALA A 499 16.34 15.35 -18.61
N LYS A 500 16.47 16.11 -19.71
CA LYS A 500 15.42 17.02 -20.19
C LYS A 500 14.13 16.31 -20.56
N LYS A 501 14.23 15.13 -21.20
CA LYS A 501 13.06 14.31 -21.50
C LYS A 501 12.31 13.91 -20.23
N LEU A 502 13.01 13.44 -19.20
CA LEU A 502 12.37 13.07 -17.92
C LEU A 502 11.78 14.29 -17.24
N ALA A 503 12.48 15.44 -17.22
CA ALA A 503 11.97 16.70 -16.68
C ALA A 503 10.67 17.13 -17.36
N GLY A 504 10.59 17.02 -18.69
CA GLY A 504 9.37 17.28 -19.46
C GLY A 504 8.20 16.37 -19.05
N LEU A 505 8.46 15.07 -18.80
CA LEU A 505 7.45 14.13 -18.33
C LEU A 505 6.93 14.48 -16.91
N PHE A 506 7.81 14.93 -16.01
CA PHE A 506 7.40 15.46 -14.71
C PHE A 506 6.49 16.67 -14.86
N ASN A 507 6.88 17.64 -15.66
CA ASN A 507 6.12 18.88 -15.87
C ASN A 507 4.75 18.58 -16.49
N GLU A 508 4.68 17.72 -17.49
CA GLU A 508 3.40 17.32 -18.09
C GLU A 508 2.49 16.60 -17.09
N ASN A 509 3.04 15.69 -16.29
CA ASN A 509 2.24 15.01 -15.25
C ASN A 509 1.73 16.00 -14.19
N PHE A 510 2.55 16.98 -13.79
CA PHE A 510 2.23 17.90 -12.70
C PHE A 510 1.09 18.86 -13.04
N LYS A 511 0.82 19.14 -14.32
CA LYS A 511 -0.33 19.96 -14.78
C LYS A 511 -1.66 19.49 -14.18
N LYS A 512 -1.80 18.19 -13.90
CA LYS A 512 -3.00 17.61 -13.27
C LYS A 512 -3.26 18.11 -11.84
N TYR A 513 -2.24 18.66 -11.18
CA TYR A 513 -2.25 19.04 -9.77
C TYR A 513 -1.95 20.53 -9.53
N GLU A 514 -1.65 21.29 -10.58
CA GLU A 514 -1.24 22.70 -10.49
C GLU A 514 -2.26 23.58 -9.74
N GLY A 515 -3.56 23.30 -9.93
CA GLY A 515 -4.64 24.07 -9.29
C GLY A 515 -4.64 24.00 -7.76
N GLY A 516 -4.07 22.94 -7.19
CA GLY A 516 -3.95 22.75 -5.73
C GLY A 516 -2.54 22.99 -5.18
N ALA A 517 -1.56 23.39 -6.02
CA ALA A 517 -0.18 23.60 -5.61
C ALA A 517 0.12 25.08 -5.32
N THR A 518 0.95 25.34 -4.29
CA THR A 518 1.44 26.71 -4.01
C THR A 518 2.41 27.20 -5.08
N ALA A 519 2.66 28.49 -5.13
CA ALA A 519 3.61 29.08 -6.08
C ALA A 519 5.04 28.51 -5.91
N GLU A 520 5.46 28.28 -4.65
CA GLU A 520 6.77 27.69 -4.35
C GLU A 520 6.87 26.26 -4.86
N VAL A 521 5.80 25.46 -4.72
CA VAL A 521 5.77 24.07 -5.21
C VAL A 521 5.84 24.04 -6.75
N ARG A 522 5.10 24.93 -7.42
CA ARG A 522 5.21 25.07 -8.89
C ARG A 522 6.60 25.50 -9.36
N ALA A 523 7.24 26.42 -8.62
CA ALA A 523 8.60 26.88 -8.91
C ALA A 523 9.68 25.80 -8.66
N ALA A 524 9.36 24.73 -7.95
CA ALA A 524 10.26 23.58 -7.72
C ALA A 524 10.24 22.55 -8.88
N ALA A 525 9.52 22.84 -9.96
CA ALA A 525 9.47 22.00 -11.15
C ALA A 525 10.86 21.86 -11.79
N PRO A 526 11.21 20.68 -12.36
CA PRO A 526 12.43 20.49 -13.14
C PRO A 526 12.49 21.41 -14.38
N VAL A 527 13.70 21.81 -14.77
CA VAL A 527 13.95 22.59 -15.99
C VAL A 527 14.04 21.64 -17.18
N ALA A 528 13.04 21.69 -18.09
CA ALA A 528 12.96 20.84 -19.29
C ALA A 528 13.61 21.49 -20.52
#